data_459a602ef345ca47528cb334e61ce239
#
_entry.id   459a602ef345ca47528cb334e61ce239
#
_cell.length_a   1.000
_cell.length_b   1.000
_cell.length_c   1.000
_cell.angle_alpha   90.00
_cell.angle_beta   90.00
_cell.angle_gamma   90.00
#
_symmetry.space_group_name_H-M   'P 1'
#
loop_
_entity.id
_entity.type
_entity.pdbx_description
1 polymer ?
#
loop_
_entity_poly.entity_id
_entity_poly.type
_entity_poly.pdbx_seq_one_letter_code
_entity_poly.pdbx_strand_id
1 'polypeptide(L)'
;MKLTLLSEESIRLEPIPGPMTIEAPTAEQSYSPFHMVAGGLAYCTFSVMHAWAEHAKLNAEDLVIDISWTFADNPYRVGSFDIRFNWPSLPSKRFAAAKRVAEMCTLHATFHHPPEIRIDGHAGDQKPSMTNPPSDSDAIAAAVRGESV
;
A
#
# COMPACT_ATOMS: atom_id res chain seq x y z
N MET A 1 -10.30 9.67 -1.93
CA MET A 1 -10.87 8.90 -0.78
C MET A 1 -11.17 9.87 0.34
N LYS A 2 -12.33 9.76 0.97
CA LYS A 2 -12.68 10.59 2.14
C LYS A 2 -12.67 9.72 3.40
N LEU A 3 -12.10 10.26 4.47
CA LEU A 3 -12.08 9.66 5.79
C LEU A 3 -12.87 10.55 6.73
N THR A 4 -13.80 9.97 7.46
CA THR A 4 -14.60 10.68 8.49
C THR A 4 -14.31 10.04 9.84
N LEU A 5 -13.91 10.85 10.81
CA LEU A 5 -13.79 10.42 12.21
C LEU A 5 -15.21 10.27 12.78
N LEU A 6 -15.51 9.10 13.33
CA LEU A 6 -16.79 8.81 13.98
C LEU A 6 -16.68 8.88 15.50
N SER A 7 -15.52 8.46 16.06
CA SER A 7 -15.16 8.54 17.47
C SER A 7 -13.64 8.51 17.58
N GLU A 8 -13.10 8.56 18.82
CA GLU A 8 -11.65 8.43 19.05
C GLU A 8 -11.08 7.08 18.55
N GLU A 9 -11.91 6.06 18.43
CA GLU A 9 -11.50 4.70 18.05
C GLU A 9 -12.11 4.24 16.72
N SER A 10 -12.88 5.09 16.03
CA SER A 10 -13.63 4.67 14.84
C SER A 10 -13.57 5.70 13.73
N ILE A 11 -13.23 5.23 12.54
CA ILE A 11 -13.22 6.01 11.30
C ILE A 11 -14.13 5.36 10.26
N ARG A 12 -14.66 6.19 9.36
CA ARG A 12 -15.33 5.72 8.14
C ARG A 12 -14.50 6.10 6.94
N LEU A 13 -14.15 5.11 6.13
CA LEU A 13 -13.59 5.29 4.81
C LEU A 13 -14.73 5.23 3.79
N GLU A 14 -14.78 6.20 2.87
CA GLU A 14 -15.70 6.09 1.74
C GLU A 14 -15.16 5.00 0.79
N PRO A 15 -15.98 3.95 0.49
CA PRO A 15 -15.55 2.88 -0.38
C PRO A 15 -15.31 3.41 -1.80
N ILE A 16 -14.27 2.91 -2.43
CA ILE A 16 -13.97 3.10 -3.84
C ILE A 16 -13.84 1.71 -4.47
N PRO A 17 -14.16 1.54 -5.75
CA PRO A 17 -13.88 0.28 -6.44
C PRO A 17 -12.41 -0.08 -6.32
N GLY A 18 -12.11 -1.31 -5.92
CA GLY A 18 -10.75 -1.77 -5.73
C GLY A 18 -10.67 -3.28 -5.62
N PRO A 19 -9.48 -3.85 -5.77
CA PRO A 19 -9.28 -5.30 -5.81
C PRO A 19 -9.18 -5.95 -4.43
N MET A 20 -9.23 -5.17 -3.34
CA MET A 20 -8.91 -5.67 -2.00
C MET A 20 -9.98 -5.31 -0.99
N THR A 21 -10.37 -6.29 -0.19
CA THR A 21 -11.18 -6.12 1.02
C THR A 21 -10.31 -6.41 2.25
N ILE A 22 -10.45 -5.61 3.30
CA ILE A 22 -9.81 -5.83 4.59
C ILE A 22 -10.90 -6.13 5.61
N GLU A 23 -10.82 -7.31 6.21
CA GLU A 23 -11.77 -7.77 7.22
C GLU A 23 -11.05 -8.15 8.51
N ALA A 24 -11.64 -7.80 9.65
CA ALA A 24 -11.22 -8.31 10.94
C ALA A 24 -12.08 -9.52 11.31
N PRO A 25 -11.50 -10.62 11.81
CA PRO A 25 -12.25 -11.84 12.16
C PRO A 25 -13.30 -11.64 13.23
N THR A 26 -13.08 -10.67 14.13
CA THR A 26 -14.04 -10.29 15.19
C THR A 26 -14.09 -8.79 15.36
N ALA A 27 -15.18 -8.28 15.94
CA ALA A 27 -15.35 -6.86 16.25
C ALA A 27 -14.37 -6.35 17.33
N GLU A 28 -13.76 -7.25 18.10
CA GLU A 28 -12.77 -6.93 19.12
C GLU A 28 -11.36 -6.75 18.54
N GLN A 29 -11.15 -7.19 17.30
CA GLN A 29 -9.89 -7.01 16.58
C GLN A 29 -9.93 -5.72 15.78
N SER A 30 -8.86 -4.95 15.87
CA SER A 30 -8.72 -3.69 15.15
C SER A 30 -7.35 -3.58 14.48
N TYR A 31 -7.29 -2.75 13.46
CA TYR A 31 -6.05 -2.45 12.76
C TYR A 31 -5.61 -1.02 13.06
N SER A 32 -4.40 -0.85 13.54
CA SER A 32 -3.79 0.47 13.65
C SER A 32 -3.47 1.05 12.26
N PRO A 33 -3.26 2.36 12.12
CA PRO A 33 -2.79 2.96 10.86
C PRO A 33 -1.52 2.29 10.30
N PHE A 34 -0.65 1.81 11.17
CA PHE A 34 0.59 1.12 10.75
C PHE A 34 0.32 -0.26 10.18
N HIS A 35 -0.69 -0.98 10.67
CA HIS A 35 -1.15 -2.23 10.03
C HIS A 35 -1.68 -1.97 8.63
N MET A 36 -2.40 -0.86 8.41
CA MET A 36 -2.92 -0.50 7.09
C MET A 36 -1.78 -0.18 6.11
N VAL A 37 -0.78 0.57 6.54
CA VAL A 37 0.41 0.87 5.73
C VAL A 37 1.20 -0.40 5.42
N ALA A 38 1.46 -1.22 6.43
CA ALA A 38 2.16 -2.50 6.28
C ALA A 38 1.38 -3.47 5.38
N GLY A 39 0.06 -3.58 5.58
CA GLY A 39 -0.82 -4.40 4.75
C GLY A 39 -0.82 -3.97 3.29
N GLY A 40 -0.88 -2.66 3.03
CA GLY A 40 -0.77 -2.12 1.67
C GLY A 40 0.58 -2.48 1.02
N LEU A 41 1.68 -2.33 1.76
CA LEU A 41 3.02 -2.67 1.27
C LEU A 41 3.16 -4.18 1.00
N ALA A 42 2.69 -5.02 1.90
CA ALA A 42 2.70 -6.48 1.73
C ALA A 42 1.87 -6.91 0.53
N TYR A 43 0.65 -6.37 0.40
CA TYR A 43 -0.24 -6.67 -0.73
C TYR A 43 0.35 -6.21 -2.06
N CYS A 44 0.93 -5.01 -2.12
CA CYS A 44 1.59 -4.52 -3.34
C CYS A 44 2.76 -5.43 -3.74
N THR A 45 3.57 -5.88 -2.76
CA THR A 45 4.66 -6.83 -3.00
C THR A 45 4.13 -8.18 -3.50
N PHE A 46 3.09 -8.71 -2.86
CA PHE A 46 2.42 -9.94 -3.30
C PHE A 46 1.93 -9.83 -4.74
N SER A 47 1.27 -8.72 -5.09
CA SER A 47 0.67 -8.52 -6.42
C SER A 47 1.69 -8.55 -7.55
N VAL A 48 2.86 -7.90 -7.38
CA VAL A 48 3.91 -7.92 -8.41
C VAL A 48 4.55 -9.31 -8.53
N MET A 49 4.72 -10.01 -7.41
CA MET A 49 5.25 -11.38 -7.40
C MET A 49 4.27 -12.36 -8.06
N HIS A 50 2.97 -12.24 -7.76
CA HIS A 50 1.92 -13.07 -8.34
C HIS A 50 1.82 -12.84 -9.86
N ALA A 51 1.78 -11.59 -10.33
CA ALA A 51 1.76 -11.27 -11.75
C ALA A 51 3.00 -11.83 -12.48
N TRP A 52 4.19 -11.73 -11.86
CA TRP A 52 5.39 -12.35 -12.42
C TRP A 52 5.30 -13.87 -12.46
N ALA A 53 4.74 -14.50 -11.42
CA ALA A 53 4.54 -15.95 -11.38
C ALA A 53 3.67 -16.44 -12.53
N GLU A 54 2.55 -15.75 -12.81
CA GLU A 54 1.66 -16.06 -13.93
C GLU A 54 2.42 -16.02 -15.26
N HIS A 55 3.17 -14.94 -15.53
CA HIS A 55 3.98 -14.82 -16.74
C HIS A 55 5.08 -15.89 -16.84
N ALA A 56 5.69 -16.24 -15.73
CA ALA A 56 6.74 -17.25 -15.64
C ALA A 56 6.19 -18.69 -15.59
N LYS A 57 4.87 -18.86 -15.59
CA LYS A 57 4.16 -20.14 -15.44
C LYS A 57 4.58 -20.90 -14.17
N LEU A 58 4.70 -20.18 -13.07
CA LEU A 58 4.99 -20.72 -11.74
C LEU A 58 3.69 -20.81 -10.94
N ASN A 59 3.58 -21.84 -10.09
CA ASN A 59 2.49 -21.89 -9.11
C ASN A 59 2.78 -20.91 -7.97
N ALA A 60 1.86 -20.02 -7.65
CA ALA A 60 1.95 -19.03 -6.57
C ALA A 60 0.89 -19.24 -5.47
N GLU A 61 0.15 -20.36 -5.46
CA GLU A 61 -0.90 -20.64 -4.46
C GLU A 61 -0.34 -20.73 -3.04
N ASP A 62 0.93 -21.11 -2.89
CA ASP A 62 1.62 -21.26 -1.62
C ASP A 62 2.54 -20.06 -1.29
N LEU A 63 2.44 -18.97 -2.06
CA LEU A 63 3.18 -17.74 -1.77
C LEU A 63 2.53 -17.01 -0.58
N VAL A 64 3.30 -16.78 0.46
CA VAL A 64 2.90 -16.02 1.65
C VAL A 64 3.87 -14.85 1.84
N ILE A 65 3.34 -13.71 2.23
CA ILE A 65 4.11 -12.53 2.60
C ILE A 65 3.91 -12.25 4.10
N ASP A 66 5.00 -12.24 4.84
CA ASP A 66 5.06 -11.77 6.21
C ASP A 66 5.68 -10.38 6.24
N ILE A 67 5.09 -9.47 7.03
CA ILE A 67 5.62 -8.13 7.23
C ILE A 67 5.67 -7.79 8.72
N SER A 68 6.76 -7.21 9.14
CA SER A 68 6.93 -6.62 10.47
C SER A 68 7.59 -5.25 10.34
N TRP A 69 7.52 -4.45 11.41
CA TRP A 69 8.13 -3.12 11.44
C TRP A 69 8.67 -2.79 12.82
N THR A 70 9.59 -1.85 12.85
CA THR A 70 10.11 -1.27 14.07
C THR A 70 9.93 0.25 14.07
N PHE A 71 9.90 0.84 15.26
CA PHE A 71 9.85 2.29 15.40
C PHE A 71 11.25 2.86 15.63
N ALA A 72 11.45 4.08 15.16
CA ALA A 72 12.61 4.92 15.45
C ALA A 72 12.15 6.20 16.14
N ASP A 73 13.02 6.73 17.01
CA ASP A 73 12.82 8.01 17.69
C ASP A 73 13.47 9.16 16.89
N ASN A 74 13.09 10.39 17.21
CA ASN A 74 13.64 11.64 16.69
C ASN A 74 13.64 11.79 15.14
N PRO A 75 12.48 11.98 14.51
CA PRO A 75 11.16 12.00 15.08
C PRO A 75 10.61 10.58 15.27
N TYR A 76 9.60 10.41 16.11
CA TYR A 76 8.91 9.13 16.28
C TYR A 76 8.20 8.74 14.95
N ARG A 77 8.61 7.64 14.37
CA ARG A 77 8.12 7.14 13.07
C ARG A 77 8.38 5.64 12.92
N VAL A 78 7.82 5.03 11.89
CA VAL A 78 8.33 3.70 11.47
C VAL A 78 9.77 3.87 10.99
N GLY A 79 10.67 3.11 11.57
CA GLY A 79 12.10 3.11 11.26
C GLY A 79 12.46 2.11 10.17
N SER A 80 11.80 0.93 10.18
CA SER A 80 11.99 -0.10 9.16
C SER A 80 10.73 -0.93 8.95
N PHE A 81 10.57 -1.45 7.74
CA PHE A 81 9.70 -2.56 7.42
C PHE A 81 10.58 -3.74 6.98
N ASP A 82 10.32 -4.91 7.55
CA ASP A 82 10.93 -6.17 7.18
C ASP A 82 9.90 -7.04 6.47
N ILE A 83 10.11 -7.27 5.17
CA ILE A 83 9.24 -8.09 4.33
C ILE A 83 9.94 -9.42 4.08
N ARG A 84 9.26 -10.51 4.35
CA ARG A 84 9.70 -11.86 4.03
C ARG A 84 8.65 -12.54 3.18
N PHE A 85 9.06 -13.16 2.10
CA PHE A 85 8.19 -14.07 1.38
C PHE A 85 8.60 -15.51 1.66
N ASN A 86 7.60 -16.35 1.86
CA ASN A 86 7.74 -17.79 1.91
C ASN A 86 7.02 -18.38 0.70
N TRP A 87 7.75 -19.10 -0.12
CA TRP A 87 7.24 -19.67 -1.37
C TRP A 87 7.78 -21.07 -1.60
N PRO A 88 7.20 -22.09 -0.94
CA PRO A 88 7.72 -23.46 -0.95
C PRO A 88 7.84 -24.08 -2.34
N SER A 89 6.91 -23.82 -3.25
CA SER A 89 6.92 -24.36 -4.61
C SER A 89 7.89 -23.64 -5.56
N LEU A 90 8.49 -22.50 -5.14
CA LEU A 90 9.41 -21.76 -5.99
C LEU A 90 10.70 -22.54 -6.23
N PRO A 91 11.09 -22.84 -7.48
CA PRO A 91 12.38 -23.44 -7.77
C PRO A 91 13.54 -22.57 -7.25
N SER A 92 14.49 -23.17 -6.53
CA SER A 92 15.60 -22.45 -5.87
C SER A 92 16.39 -21.55 -6.83
N LYS A 93 16.57 -21.97 -8.09
CA LYS A 93 17.21 -21.16 -9.14
C LYS A 93 16.46 -19.86 -9.48
N ARG A 94 15.18 -19.75 -9.11
CA ARG A 94 14.35 -18.57 -9.34
C ARG A 94 14.34 -17.60 -8.16
N PHE A 95 14.87 -17.98 -7.00
CA PHE A 95 14.82 -17.19 -5.77
C PHE A 95 15.36 -15.76 -5.95
N ALA A 96 16.53 -15.62 -6.59
CA ALA A 96 17.11 -14.29 -6.83
C ALA A 96 16.27 -13.42 -7.77
N ALA A 97 15.55 -14.02 -8.72
CA ALA A 97 14.61 -13.31 -9.58
C ALA A 97 13.37 -12.89 -8.81
N ALA A 98 12.80 -13.78 -8.00
CA ALA A 98 11.64 -13.47 -7.15
C ALA A 98 11.95 -12.31 -6.20
N LYS A 99 13.13 -12.28 -5.58
CA LYS A 99 13.54 -11.17 -4.72
C LYS A 99 13.58 -9.84 -5.47
N ARG A 100 14.18 -9.79 -6.66
CA ARG A 100 14.18 -8.55 -7.48
C ARG A 100 12.76 -8.11 -7.88
N VAL A 101 11.89 -9.07 -8.17
CA VAL A 101 10.49 -8.76 -8.49
C VAL A 101 9.77 -8.17 -7.27
N ALA A 102 9.97 -8.72 -6.07
CA ALA A 102 9.41 -8.15 -4.85
C ALA A 102 9.82 -6.68 -4.63
N GLU A 103 11.05 -6.33 -4.99
CA GLU A 103 11.58 -4.95 -4.92
C GLU A 103 10.96 -4.00 -5.95
N MET A 104 10.26 -4.51 -6.98
CA MET A 104 9.58 -3.70 -8.01
C MET A 104 8.21 -3.17 -7.56
N CYS A 105 7.79 -3.44 -6.34
CA CYS A 105 6.53 -2.93 -5.79
C CYS A 105 6.51 -1.39 -5.79
N THR A 106 5.43 -0.79 -6.29
CA THR A 106 5.27 0.67 -6.36
C THR A 106 5.33 1.33 -4.99
N LEU A 107 4.73 0.72 -3.96
CA LEU A 107 4.81 1.25 -2.60
C LEU A 107 6.22 1.17 -2.04
N HIS A 108 6.99 0.12 -2.37
CA HIS A 108 8.42 0.05 -2.03
C HIS A 108 9.16 1.26 -2.64
N ALA A 109 8.97 1.52 -3.93
CA ALA A 109 9.55 2.69 -4.59
C ALA A 109 9.11 4.00 -3.94
N THR A 110 7.83 4.13 -3.55
CA THR A 110 7.28 5.31 -2.86
C THR A 110 7.97 5.56 -1.52
N PHE A 111 8.30 4.53 -0.74
CA PHE A 111 9.03 4.72 0.51
C PHE A 111 10.51 5.09 0.30
N HIS A 112 11.13 4.63 -0.78
CA HIS A 112 12.49 5.02 -1.13
C HIS A 112 12.58 6.41 -1.76
N HIS A 113 11.52 6.86 -2.40
CA HIS A 113 11.37 8.19 -3.01
C HIS A 113 10.08 8.82 -2.50
N PRO A 114 10.06 9.28 -1.22
CA PRO A 114 8.84 9.74 -0.59
C PRO A 114 8.24 10.94 -1.33
N PRO A 115 6.92 10.93 -1.56
CA PRO A 115 6.23 12.07 -2.18
C PRO A 115 6.20 13.26 -1.24
N GLU A 116 6.00 14.43 -1.79
CA GLU A 116 5.68 15.61 -1.01
C GLU A 116 4.31 15.43 -0.36
N ILE A 117 4.23 15.70 0.94
CA ILE A 117 2.97 15.70 1.69
C ILE A 117 2.56 17.14 1.93
N ARG A 118 1.44 17.55 1.36
CA ARG A 118 0.85 18.87 1.56
C ARG A 118 -0.36 18.73 2.46
N ILE A 119 -0.45 19.63 3.43
CA ILE A 119 -1.57 19.72 4.34
C ILE A 119 -2.20 21.11 4.14
N ASP A 120 -3.48 21.12 3.81
CA ASP A 120 -4.30 22.32 3.72
C ASP A 120 -5.58 22.13 4.54
N GLY A 121 -6.24 23.20 4.90
CA GLY A 121 -7.44 23.15 5.68
C GLY A 121 -8.13 24.51 5.74
N HIS A 122 -9.37 24.53 6.23
CA HIS A 122 -10.10 25.75 6.49
C HIS A 122 -10.79 25.66 7.86
N ALA A 123 -11.00 26.81 8.47
CA ALA A 123 -11.72 26.95 9.73
C ALA A 123 -12.81 28.02 9.62
N GLY A 124 -13.98 27.71 10.16
CA GLY A 124 -15.13 28.67 10.17
C GLY A 124 -15.56 29.08 8.76
N ASP A 125 -15.65 30.39 8.54
CA ASP A 125 -16.17 30.99 7.30
C ASP A 125 -15.15 31.07 6.15
N GLN A 126 -13.95 30.50 6.30
CA GLN A 126 -12.93 30.49 5.24
C GLN A 126 -13.34 29.54 4.10
N LYS A 127 -13.27 30.05 2.87
CA LYS A 127 -13.55 29.26 1.69
C LYS A 127 -12.44 28.22 1.47
N PRO A 128 -12.76 26.94 1.18
CA PRO A 128 -11.74 25.93 0.89
C PRO A 128 -10.81 26.40 -0.24
N SER A 129 -9.51 26.34 -0.02
CA SER A 129 -8.50 26.74 -1.01
C SER A 129 -8.01 25.58 -1.89
N MET A 130 -8.43 24.33 -1.59
CA MET A 130 -7.99 23.17 -2.32
C MET A 130 -8.55 23.15 -3.76
N THR A 131 -7.66 23.26 -4.73
CA THR A 131 -7.88 22.62 -6.02
C THR A 131 -7.84 21.10 -5.78
N ASN A 132 -8.93 20.39 -6.08
CA ASN A 132 -8.92 18.93 -5.99
C ASN A 132 -7.71 18.38 -6.73
N PRO A 133 -6.90 17.49 -6.10
CA PRO A 133 -5.92 16.75 -6.87
C PRO A 133 -6.66 15.97 -7.98
N PRO A 134 -6.03 15.72 -9.12
CA PRO A 134 -6.64 14.92 -10.17
C PRO A 134 -7.15 13.62 -9.55
N SER A 135 -8.34 13.19 -9.94
CA SER A 135 -8.90 11.94 -9.45
C SER A 135 -7.99 10.78 -9.85
N ASP A 136 -7.97 9.69 -9.06
CA ASP A 136 -7.19 8.49 -9.42
C ASP A 136 -7.52 8.01 -10.84
N SER A 137 -8.78 8.20 -11.29
CA SER A 137 -9.20 7.92 -12.66
C SER A 137 -8.53 8.83 -13.70
N ASP A 138 -8.26 10.08 -13.38
CA ASP A 138 -7.57 11.01 -14.31
C ASP A 138 -6.08 10.69 -14.38
N ALA A 139 -5.46 10.31 -13.26
CA ALA A 139 -4.06 9.89 -13.21
C ALA A 139 -3.84 8.57 -13.97
N ILE A 140 -4.76 7.60 -13.83
CA ILE A 140 -4.72 6.35 -14.59
C ILE A 140 -4.92 6.62 -16.08
N ALA A 141 -5.88 7.49 -16.44
CA ALA A 141 -6.14 7.85 -17.84
C ALA A 141 -4.96 8.60 -18.48
N ALA A 142 -4.26 9.46 -17.74
CA ALA A 142 -3.04 10.14 -18.21
C ALA A 142 -1.89 9.15 -18.41
N ALA A 143 -1.69 8.22 -17.49
CA ALA A 143 -0.67 7.18 -17.61
C ALA A 143 -0.91 6.25 -18.81
N VAL A 144 -2.17 5.92 -19.11
CA VAL A 144 -2.55 5.10 -20.28
C VAL A 144 -2.31 5.86 -21.59
N ARG A 145 -2.45 7.20 -21.60
CA ARG A 145 -2.18 8.03 -22.77
C ARG A 145 -0.69 8.38 -22.97
N GLY A 146 0.19 7.99 -22.03
CA GLY A 146 1.63 8.31 -22.12
C GLY A 146 1.95 9.80 -21.93
N GLU A 147 1.04 10.56 -21.32
CA GLU A 147 1.25 11.97 -20.99
C GLU A 147 2.04 12.04 -19.68
N SER A 148 3.22 12.67 -19.71
CA SER A 148 4.00 12.96 -18.50
C SER A 148 3.25 14.02 -17.69
N VAL A 149 2.95 13.70 -16.43
CA VAL A 149 2.42 14.65 -15.45
C VAL A 149 3.55 15.47 -14.84
#